data_f90ca18a74c432124a258fdbb34d7676
#
_entry.id   f90ca18a74c432124a258fdbb34d7676
#
_cell.length_a   1.000
_cell.length_b   1.000
_cell.length_c   1.000
_cell.angle_alpha   90.00
_cell.angle_beta   90.00
_cell.angle_gamma   90.00
#
_symmetry.space_group_name_H-M   'P 1'
#
loop_
_entity.id
_entity.type
_entity.pdbx_description
1 polymer ?
#
loop_
_entity_poly.entity_id
_entity_poly.type
_entity_poly.pdbx_seq_one_letter_code
_entity_poly.pdbx_strand_id
1 'polypeptide(L)'
;SKMAFGNMLGVAVEPSVSKEELFAPAYGCIVAEVDSSKLSEIKAAYTKVGTVTEEAKFTYEDVSINIEEALSVWKDTLEGVFPTKVSKETDRVESPVYSKGNVYVCKNKVAKPTVFIPVFPGTNCEYDSARAFERAGADTIVKVFKNLDAASIRESVDEFEKAINQSQIIMFPGGFSAGDEPDGSAKFFATAFRNAKMKEAVEKLLNERDGLALGICNGFQALIKLGLVPNGKITGQDSNSPTLTFNTINRHISKMVYTKVVTNKSPWLAEAKLGGVYCNPASHGEGRFVAPKEWLDKLFENGQVATQYCDPEGNVSMDEEWNVNGSYMAIEGITSPDGRCLGKMAHSERRGDSVAINIYGEQDIKIFESCLLYTSPSPR
;
A
#
# COMPACT_ATOMS: atom_id res chain seq x y z
N SER A 1 23.70 -9.16 18.20
CA SER A 1 23.62 -7.70 18.03
C SER A 1 22.24 -7.23 17.58
N LYS A 2 21.60 -7.82 16.55
CA LYS A 2 20.29 -7.32 16.06
C LYS A 2 19.17 -7.27 17.11
N MET A 3 19.13 -8.20 18.05
CA MET A 3 18.19 -8.15 19.19
C MET A 3 18.44 -6.93 20.08
N ALA A 4 19.71 -6.65 20.38
CA ALA A 4 20.12 -5.50 21.19
C ALA A 4 19.82 -4.15 20.46
N PHE A 5 19.86 -4.10 19.13
CA PHE A 5 19.49 -2.89 18.38
C PHE A 5 18.00 -2.51 18.51
N GLY A 6 17.13 -3.49 18.80
CA GLY A 6 15.69 -3.23 18.94
C GLY A 6 15.28 -2.59 20.26
N ASN A 7 15.97 -2.91 21.36
CA ASN A 7 15.63 -2.46 22.70
C ASN A 7 16.75 -1.61 23.36
N MET A 8 17.89 -1.45 22.69
CA MET A 8 19.07 -0.70 23.14
C MET A 8 19.65 -1.23 24.47
N LEU A 9 19.39 -2.50 24.79
CA LEU A 9 20.01 -3.17 25.94
C LEU A 9 21.35 -3.77 25.54
N GLY A 10 22.30 -3.69 26.45
CA GLY A 10 23.66 -4.19 26.28
C GLY A 10 23.75 -5.71 26.33
N VAL A 11 24.90 -6.23 25.91
CA VAL A 11 25.23 -7.66 26.01
C VAL A 11 26.67 -7.80 26.45
N ALA A 12 26.87 -8.42 27.63
CA ALA A 12 28.18 -8.89 28.05
C ALA A 12 28.38 -10.33 27.57
N VAL A 13 29.30 -10.51 26.63
CA VAL A 13 29.62 -11.84 26.08
C VAL A 13 30.43 -12.64 27.10
N GLU A 14 30.11 -13.95 27.22
CA GLU A 14 30.83 -14.84 28.11
C GLU A 14 32.31 -15.03 27.66
N PRO A 15 33.30 -14.89 28.56
CA PRO A 15 34.70 -15.06 28.19
C PRO A 15 35.06 -16.45 27.67
N SER A 16 34.22 -17.45 27.98
CA SER A 16 34.40 -18.83 27.52
C SER A 16 34.03 -19.04 26.03
N VAL A 17 33.36 -18.09 25.41
CA VAL A 17 33.00 -18.12 24.00
C VAL A 17 34.11 -17.47 23.18
N SER A 18 34.76 -18.22 22.31
CA SER A 18 35.86 -17.70 21.48
C SER A 18 35.35 -16.75 20.37
N LYS A 19 36.25 -15.91 19.84
CA LYS A 19 35.94 -15.06 18.68
C LYS A 19 35.54 -15.88 17.46
N GLU A 20 36.20 -17.01 17.27
CA GLU A 20 35.91 -17.95 16.17
C GLU A 20 34.49 -18.47 16.28
N GLU A 21 34.01 -18.82 17.48
CA GLU A 21 32.64 -19.28 17.69
C GLU A 21 31.61 -18.18 17.50
N LEU A 22 31.91 -16.93 17.94
CA LEU A 22 31.01 -15.79 17.73
C LEU A 22 30.75 -15.45 16.27
N PHE A 23 31.73 -15.69 15.40
CA PHE A 23 31.65 -15.34 13.99
C PHE A 23 31.53 -16.58 13.08
N ALA A 24 31.48 -17.77 13.63
CA ALA A 24 31.31 -18.99 12.85
C ALA A 24 29.90 -19.08 12.21
N PRO A 25 29.79 -19.65 11.01
CA PRO A 25 28.50 -19.98 10.44
C PRO A 25 27.77 -20.98 11.32
N ALA A 26 26.61 -20.61 11.85
CA ALA A 26 25.81 -21.44 12.76
C ALA A 26 24.41 -21.69 12.18
N TYR A 27 24.36 -22.36 11.02
CA TYR A 27 23.10 -22.66 10.34
C TYR A 27 22.21 -23.57 11.22
N GLY A 28 20.96 -23.15 11.39
CA GLY A 28 19.96 -23.87 12.19
C GLY A 28 20.05 -23.62 13.70
N CYS A 29 21.00 -22.82 14.16
CA CYS A 29 21.05 -22.37 15.55
C CYS A 29 20.03 -21.26 15.82
N ILE A 30 19.44 -21.32 17.04
CA ILE A 30 18.53 -20.29 17.53
C ILE A 30 19.21 -19.57 18.69
N VAL A 31 19.22 -18.24 18.64
CA VAL A 31 19.65 -17.39 19.76
C VAL A 31 18.39 -16.87 20.45
N ALA A 32 18.26 -17.14 21.74
CA ALA A 32 17.13 -16.72 22.55
C ALA A 32 17.58 -15.99 23.81
N GLU A 33 16.84 -14.97 24.20
CA GLU A 33 16.93 -14.37 25.54
C GLU A 33 16.02 -15.14 26.47
N VAL A 34 16.57 -15.59 27.61
CA VAL A 34 15.86 -16.42 28.58
C VAL A 34 16.12 -15.89 29.98
N ASP A 35 15.07 -15.79 30.77
CA ASP A 35 15.21 -15.46 32.21
C ASP A 35 16.13 -16.48 32.90
N SER A 36 17.09 -15.98 33.67
CA SER A 36 18.08 -16.82 34.35
C SER A 36 17.46 -17.86 35.31
N SER A 37 16.29 -17.56 35.89
CA SER A 37 15.54 -18.50 36.73
C SER A 37 14.95 -19.68 35.96
N LYS A 38 14.80 -19.58 34.65
CA LYS A 38 14.21 -20.62 33.76
C LYS A 38 15.23 -21.43 32.99
N LEU A 39 16.52 -21.17 33.17
CA LEU A 39 17.58 -21.92 32.48
C LEU A 39 17.51 -23.43 32.75
N SER A 40 17.12 -23.83 33.96
CA SER A 40 16.96 -25.24 34.32
C SER A 40 15.79 -25.96 33.63
N GLU A 41 14.85 -25.23 33.05
CA GLU A 41 13.71 -25.78 32.30
C GLU A 41 14.05 -26.12 30.86
N ILE A 42 15.20 -25.64 30.35
CA ILE A 42 15.65 -25.90 28.98
C ILE A 42 16.13 -27.33 28.86
N LYS A 43 15.44 -28.16 28.07
CA LYS A 43 15.78 -29.56 27.83
C LYS A 43 16.75 -29.78 26.66
N ALA A 44 16.89 -28.77 25.78
CA ALA A 44 17.81 -28.83 24.65
C ALA A 44 19.23 -28.50 25.11
N ALA A 45 20.23 -29.01 24.41
CA ALA A 45 21.61 -28.57 24.60
C ALA A 45 21.74 -27.11 24.20
N TYR A 46 22.38 -26.30 25.02
CA TYR A 46 22.61 -24.90 24.75
C TYR A 46 23.98 -24.42 25.22
N THR A 47 24.45 -23.36 24.62
CA THR A 47 25.63 -22.62 25.09
C THR A 47 25.19 -21.22 25.53
N LYS A 48 25.55 -20.82 26.74
CA LYS A 48 25.35 -19.44 27.20
C LYS A 48 26.35 -18.53 26.48
N VAL A 49 25.85 -17.65 25.62
CA VAL A 49 26.67 -16.75 24.80
C VAL A 49 26.97 -15.45 25.53
N GLY A 50 26.08 -15.00 26.39
CA GLY A 50 26.26 -13.74 27.13
C GLY A 50 25.11 -13.46 28.09
N THR A 51 25.16 -12.29 28.71
CA THR A 51 24.14 -11.78 29.62
C THR A 51 23.68 -10.40 29.13
N VAL A 52 22.38 -10.15 29.13
CA VAL A 52 21.80 -8.84 28.81
C VAL A 52 22.10 -7.87 29.97
N THR A 53 22.48 -6.64 29.61
CA THR A 53 22.84 -5.59 30.57
C THR A 53 22.05 -4.31 30.30
N GLU A 54 21.86 -3.46 31.34
CA GLU A 54 21.18 -2.16 31.15
C GLU A 54 22.05 -1.14 30.40
N GLU A 55 23.37 -1.29 30.48
CA GLU A 55 24.31 -0.40 29.82
C GLU A 55 24.32 -0.72 28.31
N ALA A 56 23.98 0.24 27.45
CA ALA A 56 23.87 0.08 25.98
C ALA A 56 25.23 -0.15 25.31
N LYS A 57 25.89 -1.26 25.65
CA LYS A 57 27.19 -1.66 25.11
C LYS A 57 27.29 -3.15 24.85
N PHE A 58 28.02 -3.51 23.80
CA PHE A 58 28.54 -4.86 23.65
C PHE A 58 29.90 -4.93 24.34
N THR A 59 30.06 -5.84 25.27
CA THR A 59 31.36 -6.04 25.98
C THR A 59 31.84 -7.47 25.78
N TYR A 60 33.09 -7.62 25.42
CA TYR A 60 33.79 -8.89 25.28
C TYR A 60 35.25 -8.71 25.68
N GLU A 61 35.68 -9.37 26.76
CA GLU A 61 36.99 -9.18 27.35
C GLU A 61 37.29 -7.69 27.63
N ASP A 62 38.32 -7.12 27.00
CA ASP A 62 38.70 -5.71 27.10
C ASP A 62 38.07 -4.80 26.04
N VAL A 63 37.25 -5.39 25.15
CA VAL A 63 36.56 -4.65 24.10
C VAL A 63 35.18 -4.19 24.54
N SER A 64 34.89 -2.91 24.35
CA SER A 64 33.57 -2.33 24.59
C SER A 64 33.13 -1.49 23.40
N ILE A 65 31.94 -1.78 22.84
CA ILE A 65 31.38 -1.11 21.69
C ILE A 65 30.03 -0.52 22.08
N ASN A 66 29.82 0.76 21.82
CA ASN A 66 28.53 1.41 22.03
C ASN A 66 27.50 0.88 21.02
N ILE A 67 26.28 0.57 21.49
CA ILE A 67 25.22 0.00 20.64
C ILE A 67 24.75 1.00 19.58
N GLU A 68 24.65 2.29 19.90
CA GLU A 68 24.25 3.32 18.93
C GLU A 68 25.27 3.44 17.79
N GLU A 69 26.55 3.41 18.13
CA GLU A 69 27.65 3.42 17.15
C GLU A 69 27.59 2.17 16.24
N ALA A 70 27.47 0.99 16.85
CA ALA A 70 27.33 -0.25 16.10
C ALA A 70 26.09 -0.29 15.21
N LEU A 71 24.97 0.26 15.68
CA LEU A 71 23.74 0.38 14.91
C LEU A 71 23.90 1.33 13.71
N SER A 72 24.56 2.48 13.93
CA SER A 72 24.86 3.43 12.86
C SER A 72 25.71 2.77 11.77
N VAL A 73 26.81 2.15 12.13
CA VAL A 73 27.68 1.43 11.17
C VAL A 73 26.91 0.36 10.42
N TRP A 74 26.06 -0.40 11.10
CA TRP A 74 25.23 -1.43 10.45
C TRP A 74 24.22 -0.86 9.47
N LYS A 75 23.55 0.25 9.80
CA LYS A 75 22.61 0.94 8.90
C LYS A 75 23.30 1.56 7.70
N ASP A 76 24.48 2.14 7.91
CA ASP A 76 25.21 2.89 6.86
C ASP A 76 25.96 1.97 5.88
N THR A 77 26.05 0.67 6.16
CA THR A 77 26.83 -0.28 5.33
C THR A 77 26.45 -0.26 3.85
N LEU A 78 25.17 -0.10 3.52
CA LEU A 78 24.68 -0.06 2.14
C LEU A 78 24.21 1.34 1.70
N GLU A 79 24.31 2.36 2.55
CA GLU A 79 23.80 3.69 2.26
C GLU A 79 24.43 4.33 1.01
N GLY A 80 25.69 4.02 0.73
CA GLY A 80 26.35 4.50 -0.48
C GLY A 80 25.88 3.86 -1.78
N VAL A 81 25.24 2.69 -1.70
CA VAL A 81 24.72 1.94 -2.87
C VAL A 81 23.20 2.04 -2.96
N PHE A 82 22.54 2.00 -1.80
CA PHE A 82 21.10 2.10 -1.67
C PHE A 82 20.74 3.18 -0.65
N PRO A 83 20.77 4.47 -1.03
CA PRO A 83 20.46 5.57 -0.11
C PRO A 83 19.08 5.42 0.52
N THR A 84 18.99 5.50 1.84
CA THR A 84 17.73 5.51 2.58
C THR A 84 17.28 6.92 2.90
N LYS A 85 18.18 7.89 2.77
CA LYS A 85 17.93 9.31 3.05
C LYS A 85 18.20 10.11 1.78
N VAL A 86 17.16 10.62 1.16
CA VAL A 86 17.22 11.61 0.08
C VAL A 86 16.80 12.95 0.69
N SER A 87 17.22 14.09 0.16
CA SER A 87 17.03 15.43 0.71
C SER A 87 15.82 15.58 1.64
N LYS A 88 16.06 15.98 2.88
CA LYS A 88 15.01 16.21 3.87
C LYS A 88 14.25 17.48 3.52
N GLU A 89 13.08 17.33 2.94
CA GLU A 89 12.08 18.38 2.96
C GLU A 89 11.24 18.16 4.23
N THR A 90 11.44 19.02 5.21
CA THR A 90 10.81 18.90 6.53
C THR A 90 9.60 19.83 6.68
N ASP A 91 9.21 20.49 5.62
CA ASP A 91 8.11 21.43 5.66
C ASP A 91 6.77 20.72 5.85
N ARG A 92 6.04 21.17 6.88
CA ARG A 92 4.71 20.69 7.16
C ARG A 92 3.76 21.16 6.07
N VAL A 93 3.16 20.20 5.37
CA VAL A 93 2.17 20.48 4.34
C VAL A 93 0.82 20.78 4.99
N GLU A 94 0.13 21.81 4.53
CA GLU A 94 -1.27 22.02 4.91
C GLU A 94 -2.14 20.88 4.39
N SER A 95 -3.05 20.42 5.23
CA SER A 95 -4.00 19.37 4.89
C SER A 95 -5.43 19.93 4.93
N PRO A 96 -5.86 20.62 3.88
CA PRO A 96 -7.23 21.12 3.81
C PRO A 96 -8.20 19.93 3.74
N VAL A 97 -9.13 19.90 4.67
CA VAL A 97 -10.13 18.84 4.75
C VAL A 97 -11.38 19.25 3.98
N TYR A 98 -11.75 18.46 2.99
CA TYR A 98 -12.98 18.65 2.23
C TYR A 98 -14.17 17.99 2.96
N SER A 99 -15.07 18.81 3.49
CA SER A 99 -16.22 18.36 4.30
C SER A 99 -17.60 18.67 3.68
N LYS A 100 -17.65 19.09 2.41
CA LYS A 100 -18.90 19.53 1.77
C LYS A 100 -19.91 18.41 1.51
N GLY A 101 -19.52 17.14 1.64
CA GLY A 101 -20.44 16.01 1.76
C GLY A 101 -21.31 15.68 0.54
N ASN A 102 -20.91 16.06 -0.66
CA ASN A 102 -21.67 15.73 -1.88
C ASN A 102 -21.35 14.32 -2.37
N VAL A 103 -21.68 13.30 -1.59
CA VAL A 103 -21.49 11.91 -1.98
C VAL A 103 -22.46 11.56 -3.10
N TYR A 104 -21.94 10.97 -4.17
CA TYR A 104 -22.77 10.47 -5.27
C TYR A 104 -23.69 9.36 -4.77
N VAL A 105 -24.96 9.41 -5.16
CA VAL A 105 -25.98 8.44 -4.74
C VAL A 105 -26.23 7.44 -5.84
N CYS A 106 -26.05 6.15 -5.56
CA CYS A 106 -26.34 5.07 -6.50
C CYS A 106 -27.85 4.95 -6.73
N LYS A 107 -28.25 5.00 -7.98
CA LYS A 107 -29.66 4.81 -8.41
C LYS A 107 -29.94 3.35 -8.77
N ASN A 108 -28.91 2.61 -9.16
CA ASN A 108 -28.97 1.24 -9.67
C ASN A 108 -28.47 0.23 -8.60
N LYS A 109 -29.10 0.23 -7.43
CA LYS A 109 -28.74 -0.65 -6.32
C LYS A 109 -29.12 -2.11 -6.58
N VAL A 110 -28.27 -3.04 -6.11
CA VAL A 110 -28.48 -4.49 -6.19
C VAL A 110 -28.37 -5.13 -4.80
N ALA A 111 -29.11 -6.22 -4.59
CA ALA A 111 -29.17 -6.89 -3.29
C ALA A 111 -27.80 -7.39 -2.83
N LYS A 112 -27.00 -7.95 -3.75
CA LYS A 112 -25.62 -8.41 -3.51
C LYS A 112 -24.75 -7.96 -4.66
N PRO A 113 -23.85 -7.00 -4.45
CA PRO A 113 -22.95 -6.53 -5.50
C PRO A 113 -21.94 -7.60 -5.90
N THR A 114 -21.61 -7.59 -7.17
CA THR A 114 -20.53 -8.39 -7.76
C THR A 114 -19.35 -7.50 -8.11
N VAL A 115 -18.14 -7.95 -7.76
CA VAL A 115 -16.88 -7.26 -8.02
C VAL A 115 -16.08 -8.04 -9.07
N PHE A 116 -15.77 -7.40 -10.17
CA PHE A 116 -14.84 -7.96 -11.15
C PHE A 116 -13.40 -7.59 -10.79
N ILE A 117 -12.53 -8.60 -10.75
CA ILE A 117 -11.10 -8.47 -10.44
C ILE A 117 -10.29 -9.00 -11.64
N PRO A 118 -9.81 -8.12 -12.53
CA PRO A 118 -8.95 -8.50 -13.64
C PRO A 118 -7.55 -8.87 -13.15
N VAL A 119 -7.02 -9.99 -13.66
CA VAL A 119 -5.68 -10.49 -13.34
C VAL A 119 -4.85 -10.53 -14.61
N PHE A 120 -3.69 -9.89 -14.58
CA PHE A 120 -2.71 -9.89 -15.66
C PHE A 120 -1.41 -10.57 -15.22
N PRO A 121 -0.55 -11.00 -16.14
CA PRO A 121 0.77 -11.50 -15.77
C PRO A 121 1.50 -10.50 -14.85
N GLY A 122 1.91 -10.97 -13.66
CA GLY A 122 2.53 -10.15 -12.62
C GLY A 122 1.58 -9.56 -11.57
N THR A 123 0.26 -9.68 -11.72
CA THR A 123 -0.70 -9.39 -10.63
C THR A 123 -0.53 -10.39 -9.50
N ASN A 124 -0.59 -9.96 -8.25
CA ASN A 124 -0.43 -10.85 -7.08
C ASN A 124 -1.31 -10.50 -5.86
N CYS A 125 -2.13 -9.45 -5.93
CA CYS A 125 -3.01 -9.03 -4.84
C CYS A 125 -4.49 -9.37 -5.09
N GLU A 126 -4.80 -10.18 -6.09
CA GLU A 126 -6.17 -10.58 -6.44
C GLU A 126 -6.84 -11.40 -5.35
N TYR A 127 -6.09 -12.27 -4.66
CA TYR A 127 -6.61 -13.09 -3.57
C TYR A 127 -6.99 -12.24 -2.35
N ASP A 128 -6.11 -11.31 -1.96
CA ASP A 128 -6.39 -10.42 -0.84
C ASP A 128 -7.56 -9.49 -1.16
N SER A 129 -7.61 -8.98 -2.40
CA SER A 129 -8.72 -8.17 -2.90
C SER A 129 -10.05 -8.93 -2.86
N ALA A 130 -10.08 -10.17 -3.39
CA ALA A 130 -11.27 -11.00 -3.37
C ALA A 130 -11.76 -11.25 -1.95
N ARG A 131 -10.87 -11.68 -1.04
CA ARG A 131 -11.18 -11.90 0.37
C ARG A 131 -11.71 -10.67 1.08
N ALA A 132 -11.17 -9.47 0.77
CA ALA A 132 -11.62 -8.24 1.39
C ALA A 132 -13.06 -7.90 0.99
N PHE A 133 -13.42 -8.03 -0.30
CA PHE A 133 -14.78 -7.82 -0.77
C PHE A 133 -15.75 -8.91 -0.28
N GLU A 134 -15.33 -10.17 -0.27
CA GLU A 134 -16.15 -11.28 0.24
C GLU A 134 -16.45 -11.15 1.73
N ARG A 135 -15.46 -10.73 2.55
CA ARG A 135 -15.68 -10.41 3.97
C ARG A 135 -16.68 -9.29 4.17
N ALA A 136 -16.67 -8.29 3.29
CA ALA A 136 -17.68 -7.23 3.31
C ALA A 136 -19.06 -7.70 2.83
N GLY A 137 -19.15 -8.84 2.11
CA GLY A 137 -20.39 -9.47 1.68
C GLY A 137 -20.72 -9.35 0.19
N ALA A 138 -19.75 -9.00 -0.65
CA ALA A 138 -19.88 -9.04 -2.12
C ALA A 138 -19.64 -10.43 -2.67
N ASP A 139 -20.06 -10.66 -3.92
CA ASP A 139 -19.56 -11.75 -4.76
C ASP A 139 -18.37 -11.26 -5.59
N THR A 140 -17.42 -12.14 -5.92
CA THR A 140 -16.26 -11.80 -6.72
C THR A 140 -16.18 -12.64 -8.01
N ILE A 141 -15.75 -12.01 -9.10
CA ILE A 141 -15.40 -12.66 -10.36
C ILE A 141 -13.94 -12.35 -10.66
N VAL A 142 -13.07 -13.34 -10.46
CA VAL A 142 -11.64 -13.24 -10.78
C VAL A 142 -11.40 -13.87 -12.14
N LYS A 143 -10.80 -13.13 -13.07
CA LYS A 143 -10.49 -13.63 -14.43
C LYS A 143 -9.06 -13.26 -14.81
N VAL A 144 -8.34 -14.26 -15.36
CA VAL A 144 -6.98 -14.09 -15.85
C VAL A 144 -6.98 -13.72 -17.34
N PHE A 145 -6.26 -12.67 -17.68
CA PHE A 145 -6.03 -12.28 -19.05
C PHE A 145 -4.95 -13.17 -19.68
N LYS A 146 -5.34 -13.99 -20.63
CA LYS A 146 -4.47 -14.91 -21.36
C LYS A 146 -3.84 -14.16 -22.54
N ASN A 147 -2.52 -14.16 -22.65
CA ASN A 147 -1.77 -13.45 -23.70
C ASN A 147 -0.86 -14.39 -24.53
N LEU A 148 -1.18 -15.69 -24.60
CA LEU A 148 -0.37 -16.67 -25.28
C LEU A 148 -0.36 -16.49 -26.80
N ASP A 149 -1.53 -16.16 -27.37
CA ASP A 149 -1.73 -15.93 -28.80
C ASP A 149 -2.91 -14.97 -29.05
N ALA A 150 -3.13 -14.62 -30.31
CA ALA A 150 -4.19 -13.70 -30.70
C ALA A 150 -5.62 -14.25 -30.43
N ALA A 151 -5.81 -15.55 -30.36
CA ALA A 151 -7.10 -16.16 -30.02
C ALA A 151 -7.37 -16.03 -28.53
N SER A 152 -6.40 -16.35 -27.69
CA SER A 152 -6.45 -16.21 -26.23
C SER A 152 -6.69 -14.76 -25.80
N ILE A 153 -6.07 -13.79 -26.49
CA ILE A 153 -6.30 -12.36 -26.25
C ILE A 153 -7.75 -11.97 -26.56
N ARG A 154 -8.31 -12.39 -27.71
CA ARG A 154 -9.71 -12.13 -28.05
C ARG A 154 -10.68 -12.76 -27.05
N GLU A 155 -10.46 -14.02 -26.70
CA GLU A 155 -11.25 -14.72 -25.67
C GLU A 155 -11.23 -13.96 -24.35
N SER A 156 -10.05 -13.52 -23.90
CA SER A 156 -9.90 -12.76 -22.66
C SER A 156 -10.63 -11.41 -22.69
N VAL A 157 -10.59 -10.70 -23.83
CA VAL A 157 -11.34 -9.45 -24.00
C VAL A 157 -12.84 -9.70 -23.88
N ASP A 158 -13.37 -10.75 -24.52
CA ASP A 158 -14.79 -11.10 -24.48
C ASP A 158 -15.22 -11.56 -23.06
N GLU A 159 -14.38 -12.34 -22.38
CA GLU A 159 -14.63 -12.75 -20.98
C GLU A 159 -14.62 -11.55 -20.02
N PHE A 160 -13.69 -10.61 -20.19
CA PHE A 160 -13.59 -9.41 -19.36
C PHE A 160 -14.78 -8.47 -19.60
N GLU A 161 -15.15 -8.23 -20.89
CA GLU A 161 -16.36 -7.46 -21.24
C GLU A 161 -17.59 -8.04 -20.53
N LYS A 162 -17.78 -9.37 -20.62
CA LYS A 162 -18.89 -10.06 -19.96
C LYS A 162 -18.85 -9.89 -18.44
N ALA A 163 -17.67 -10.06 -17.80
CA ALA A 163 -17.50 -9.91 -16.38
C ALA A 163 -17.80 -8.47 -15.92
N ILE A 164 -17.31 -7.46 -16.63
CA ILE A 164 -17.60 -6.04 -16.35
C ILE A 164 -19.12 -5.78 -16.45
N ASN A 165 -19.77 -6.31 -17.48
CA ASN A 165 -21.22 -6.12 -17.68
C ASN A 165 -22.08 -6.78 -16.60
N GLN A 166 -21.58 -7.81 -15.91
CA GLN A 166 -22.25 -8.47 -14.79
C GLN A 166 -21.97 -7.83 -13.43
N SER A 167 -20.95 -6.98 -13.35
CA SER A 167 -20.45 -6.44 -12.08
C SER A 167 -20.95 -5.02 -11.81
N GLN A 168 -20.97 -4.63 -10.54
CA GLN A 168 -21.23 -3.27 -10.07
C GLN A 168 -19.94 -2.55 -9.71
N ILE A 169 -18.87 -3.29 -9.50
CA ILE A 169 -17.58 -2.78 -9.05
C ILE A 169 -16.48 -3.42 -9.89
N ILE A 170 -15.47 -2.64 -10.26
CA ILE A 170 -14.19 -3.16 -10.77
C ILE A 170 -13.11 -2.87 -9.75
N MET A 171 -12.36 -3.90 -9.35
CA MET A 171 -11.18 -3.79 -8.51
C MET A 171 -9.92 -4.08 -9.34
N PHE A 172 -9.09 -3.08 -9.55
CA PHE A 172 -7.76 -3.21 -10.15
C PHE A 172 -6.77 -3.55 -9.04
N PRO A 173 -6.31 -4.82 -8.93
CA PRO A 173 -5.46 -5.25 -7.84
C PRO A 173 -4.03 -4.77 -7.98
N GLY A 174 -3.30 -4.85 -6.88
CA GLY A 174 -1.87 -4.61 -6.84
C GLY A 174 -1.05 -5.74 -7.46
N GLY A 175 0.24 -5.52 -7.58
CA GLY A 175 1.22 -6.42 -8.16
C GLY A 175 2.16 -5.67 -9.09
N PHE A 176 2.72 -6.39 -10.06
CA PHE A 176 3.71 -5.89 -11.01
C PHE A 176 3.33 -6.29 -12.43
N SER A 177 2.17 -5.85 -12.90
CA SER A 177 1.69 -6.19 -14.25
C SER A 177 2.64 -5.64 -15.32
N ALA A 178 3.25 -6.54 -16.10
CA ALA A 178 4.33 -6.30 -17.06
C ALA A 178 5.70 -5.99 -16.44
N GLY A 179 5.88 -6.23 -15.13
CA GLY A 179 7.11 -5.94 -14.39
C GLY A 179 7.24 -4.47 -13.97
N ASP A 180 8.26 -4.20 -13.15
CA ASP A 180 8.70 -2.83 -12.82
C ASP A 180 9.57 -2.31 -13.94
N GLU A 181 8.99 -1.59 -14.86
CA GLU A 181 9.66 -1.05 -16.04
C GLU A 181 9.83 0.47 -15.90
N PRO A 182 10.93 1.05 -16.48
CA PRO A 182 11.20 2.48 -16.37
C PRO A 182 10.05 3.41 -16.78
N ASP A 183 9.18 2.96 -17.68
CA ASP A 183 8.03 3.74 -18.15
C ASP A 183 6.76 3.56 -17.29
N GLY A 184 6.93 3.02 -16.10
CA GLY A 184 5.87 2.80 -15.14
C GLY A 184 5.10 1.50 -15.32
N SER A 185 4.68 0.99 -14.21
CA SER A 185 3.88 -0.23 -14.07
C SER A 185 2.48 -0.07 -14.65
N ALA A 186 1.73 -1.17 -14.70
CA ALA A 186 0.35 -1.24 -15.21
C ALA A 186 0.17 -1.05 -16.72
N LYS A 187 1.22 -1.26 -17.52
CA LYS A 187 1.10 -1.18 -19.00
C LYS A 187 0.08 -2.17 -19.58
N PHE A 188 0.03 -3.40 -19.05
CA PHE A 188 -0.95 -4.39 -19.49
C PHE A 188 -2.37 -3.94 -19.22
N PHE A 189 -2.66 -3.48 -18.01
CA PHE A 189 -3.95 -2.91 -17.67
C PHE A 189 -4.33 -1.79 -18.63
N ALA A 190 -3.45 -0.80 -18.78
CA ALA A 190 -3.71 0.37 -19.60
C ALA A 190 -3.95 0.00 -21.07
N THR A 191 -3.17 -0.93 -21.62
CA THR A 191 -3.31 -1.37 -23.01
C THR A 191 -4.61 -2.15 -23.21
N ALA A 192 -4.89 -3.13 -22.34
CA ALA A 192 -6.08 -3.95 -22.45
C ALA A 192 -7.38 -3.13 -22.29
N PHE A 193 -7.45 -2.28 -21.27
CA PHE A 193 -8.65 -1.47 -20.99
C PHE A 193 -8.85 -0.29 -21.97
N ARG A 194 -7.89 0.00 -22.85
CA ARG A 194 -8.08 0.88 -24.02
C ARG A 194 -8.70 0.16 -25.22
N ASN A 195 -8.80 -1.18 -25.21
CA ASN A 195 -9.58 -1.91 -26.19
C ASN A 195 -11.02 -1.38 -26.19
N ALA A 196 -11.61 -1.21 -27.39
CA ALA A 196 -12.92 -0.57 -27.55
C ALA A 196 -14.03 -1.24 -26.73
N LYS A 197 -14.11 -2.59 -26.74
CA LYS A 197 -15.13 -3.34 -25.99
C LYS A 197 -14.99 -3.14 -24.47
N MET A 198 -13.76 -3.28 -23.96
CA MET A 198 -13.50 -3.12 -22.53
C MET A 198 -13.71 -1.68 -22.07
N LYS A 199 -13.25 -0.70 -22.86
CA LYS A 199 -13.48 0.72 -22.61
C LYS A 199 -14.98 1.03 -22.52
N GLU A 200 -15.76 0.60 -23.52
CA GLU A 200 -17.21 0.80 -23.56
C GLU A 200 -17.90 0.15 -22.36
N ALA A 201 -17.51 -1.07 -21.98
CA ALA A 201 -18.08 -1.77 -20.82
C ALA A 201 -17.81 -1.02 -19.51
N VAL A 202 -16.59 -0.48 -19.32
CA VAL A 202 -16.23 0.34 -18.15
C VAL A 202 -17.02 1.66 -18.15
N GLU A 203 -17.13 2.33 -19.28
CA GLU A 203 -17.88 3.58 -19.39
C GLU A 203 -19.37 3.37 -19.10
N LYS A 204 -19.97 2.27 -19.59
CA LYS A 204 -21.36 1.88 -19.24
C LYS A 204 -21.50 1.54 -17.76
N LEU A 205 -20.54 0.82 -17.17
CA LEU A 205 -20.54 0.54 -15.73
C LEU A 205 -20.60 1.84 -14.93
N LEU A 206 -19.73 2.79 -15.22
CA LEU A 206 -19.63 4.04 -14.47
C LEU A 206 -20.78 5.00 -14.76
N ASN A 207 -21.17 5.20 -16.03
CA ASN A 207 -22.08 6.28 -16.43
C ASN A 207 -23.55 5.87 -16.48
N GLU A 208 -23.86 4.59 -16.77
CA GLU A 208 -25.24 4.11 -16.91
C GLU A 208 -25.71 3.28 -15.72
N ARG A 209 -24.78 2.56 -15.06
CA ARG A 209 -25.11 1.63 -13.96
C ARG A 209 -24.65 2.14 -12.58
N ASP A 210 -24.14 3.37 -12.49
CA ASP A 210 -23.62 4.01 -11.27
C ASP A 210 -22.53 3.18 -10.56
N GLY A 211 -21.75 2.40 -11.31
CA GLY A 211 -20.76 1.51 -10.77
C GLY A 211 -19.55 2.22 -10.15
N LEU A 212 -18.70 1.43 -9.52
CA LEU A 212 -17.51 1.89 -8.81
C LEU A 212 -16.23 1.28 -9.40
N ALA A 213 -15.12 1.99 -9.28
CA ALA A 213 -13.79 1.48 -9.59
C ALA A 213 -12.81 1.75 -8.44
N LEU A 214 -12.07 0.72 -8.02
CA LEU A 214 -11.00 0.82 -7.04
C LEU A 214 -9.69 0.36 -7.67
N GLY A 215 -8.61 1.08 -7.43
CA GLY A 215 -7.26 0.65 -7.80
C GLY A 215 -6.30 0.80 -6.61
N ILE A 216 -5.63 -0.28 -6.24
CA ILE A 216 -4.66 -0.26 -5.15
C ILE A 216 -3.28 -0.57 -5.71
N CYS A 217 -2.28 0.25 -5.36
CA CYS A 217 -0.88 0.11 -5.76
C CYS A 217 -0.75 0.07 -7.30
N ASN A 218 -0.41 -1.07 -7.90
CA ASN A 218 -0.38 -1.24 -9.36
C ASN A 218 -1.74 -0.93 -10.02
N GLY A 219 -2.84 -1.21 -9.33
CA GLY A 219 -4.18 -0.82 -9.76
C GLY A 219 -4.39 0.70 -9.78
N PHE A 220 -3.82 1.46 -8.85
CA PHE A 220 -3.85 2.92 -8.90
C PHE A 220 -3.03 3.45 -10.09
N GLN A 221 -1.86 2.87 -10.35
CA GLN A 221 -1.08 3.17 -11.55
C GLN A 221 -1.90 2.91 -12.83
N ALA A 222 -2.70 1.84 -12.86
CA ALA A 222 -3.61 1.57 -13.97
C ALA A 222 -4.70 2.64 -14.11
N LEU A 223 -5.38 2.99 -13.01
CA LEU A 223 -6.44 4.01 -13.02
C LEU A 223 -5.93 5.37 -13.50
N ILE A 224 -4.73 5.79 -13.06
CA ILE A 224 -4.17 7.09 -13.46
C ILE A 224 -3.75 7.10 -14.92
N LYS A 225 -3.14 6.00 -15.41
CA LYS A 225 -2.76 5.86 -16.84
C LYS A 225 -3.96 5.77 -17.77
N LEU A 226 -5.07 5.23 -17.29
CA LEU A 226 -6.34 5.20 -18.03
C LEU A 226 -7.08 6.54 -17.98
N GLY A 227 -6.76 7.42 -17.03
CA GLY A 227 -7.48 8.68 -16.79
C GLY A 227 -8.74 8.50 -15.94
N LEU A 228 -9.04 7.30 -15.44
CA LEU A 228 -10.17 7.05 -14.54
C LEU A 228 -10.04 7.86 -13.24
N VAL A 229 -8.83 8.06 -12.78
CA VAL A 229 -8.49 9.14 -11.86
C VAL A 229 -7.44 10.02 -12.55
N PRO A 230 -7.54 11.35 -12.48
CA PRO A 230 -8.55 12.15 -11.79
C PRO A 230 -9.80 12.48 -12.61
N ASN A 231 -9.98 11.98 -13.85
CA ASN A 231 -10.99 12.48 -14.79
C ASN A 231 -12.35 11.76 -14.74
N GLY A 232 -12.44 10.56 -14.17
CA GLY A 232 -13.66 9.75 -14.13
C GLY A 232 -14.02 9.06 -15.44
N LYS A 233 -13.14 9.04 -16.42
CA LYS A 233 -13.33 8.42 -17.75
C LYS A 233 -12.00 7.98 -18.34
N ILE A 234 -12.05 7.01 -19.26
CA ILE A 234 -10.84 6.54 -19.95
C ILE A 234 -10.41 7.58 -20.99
N THR A 235 -9.30 8.26 -20.71
CA THR A 235 -8.70 9.30 -21.54
C THR A 235 -7.22 9.00 -21.79
N GLY A 236 -6.61 9.70 -22.74
CA GLY A 236 -5.15 9.77 -22.86
C GLY A 236 -4.54 10.59 -21.72
N GLN A 237 -3.25 10.43 -21.52
CA GLN A 237 -2.42 11.31 -20.70
C GLN A 237 -1.55 12.17 -21.60
N ASP A 238 -1.20 13.36 -21.15
CA ASP A 238 -0.21 14.27 -21.74
C ASP A 238 0.88 14.62 -20.70
N SER A 239 1.83 15.45 -21.07
CA SER A 239 2.93 15.88 -20.20
C SER A 239 2.51 16.66 -18.96
N ASN A 240 1.29 17.18 -18.93
CA ASN A 240 0.73 17.94 -17.82
C ASN A 240 -0.24 17.11 -16.95
N SER A 241 -0.48 15.88 -17.32
CA SER A 241 -1.37 14.99 -16.56
C SER A 241 -0.72 14.53 -15.27
N PRO A 242 -1.49 14.44 -14.16
CA PRO A 242 -1.02 13.76 -12.95
C PRO A 242 -0.56 12.33 -13.25
N THR A 243 0.49 11.88 -12.58
CA THR A 243 1.01 10.53 -12.77
C THR A 243 1.62 9.97 -11.48
N LEU A 244 1.92 8.68 -11.51
CA LEU A 244 2.73 7.99 -10.52
C LEU A 244 4.08 7.64 -11.15
N THR A 245 5.16 7.92 -10.44
CA THR A 245 6.53 7.72 -10.91
C THR A 245 7.42 7.09 -9.83
N PHE A 246 8.71 6.96 -10.10
CA PHE A 246 9.70 6.41 -9.18
C PHE A 246 9.69 7.10 -7.82
N ASN A 247 9.78 6.31 -6.76
CA ASN A 247 10.06 6.81 -5.41
C ASN A 247 11.33 7.66 -5.41
N THR A 248 11.38 8.69 -4.57
CA THR A 248 12.55 9.59 -4.46
C THR A 248 13.84 8.84 -4.12
N ILE A 249 13.75 7.75 -3.37
CA ILE A 249 14.92 6.92 -3.01
C ILE A 249 15.37 5.97 -4.14
N ASN A 250 14.77 6.03 -5.33
CA ASN A 250 15.08 5.21 -6.51
C ASN A 250 15.08 3.69 -6.27
N ARG A 251 14.29 3.21 -5.34
CA ARG A 251 14.16 1.77 -5.03
C ARG A 251 12.79 1.44 -4.46
N HIS A 252 12.52 0.14 -4.35
CA HIS A 252 11.32 -0.39 -3.72
C HIS A 252 11.26 -0.02 -2.22
N ILE A 253 10.09 0.43 -1.79
CA ILE A 253 9.73 0.62 -0.38
C ILE A 253 8.79 -0.49 0.04
N SER A 254 9.06 -1.10 1.20
CA SER A 254 8.14 -2.00 1.89
C SER A 254 8.04 -1.57 3.35
N LYS A 255 6.94 -0.90 3.71
CA LYS A 255 6.77 -0.26 5.03
C LYS A 255 5.30 -0.16 5.39
N MET A 256 4.98 -0.21 6.67
CA MET A 256 3.68 0.25 7.17
C MET A 256 3.65 1.78 7.12
N VAL A 257 2.60 2.34 6.52
CA VAL A 257 2.44 3.79 6.36
C VAL A 257 1.15 4.25 7.00
N TYR A 258 1.17 5.46 7.53
CA TYR A 258 0.00 6.12 8.08
C TYR A 258 -0.59 7.06 7.03
N THR A 259 -1.90 6.98 6.87
CA THR A 259 -2.64 7.80 5.91
C THR A 259 -3.84 8.43 6.56
N LYS A 260 -4.05 9.72 6.30
CA LYS A 260 -5.16 10.51 6.83
C LYS A 260 -6.22 10.71 5.75
N VAL A 261 -7.47 10.44 6.09
CA VAL A 261 -8.63 10.71 5.22
C VAL A 261 -8.92 12.22 5.21
N VAL A 262 -8.86 12.84 4.03
CA VAL A 262 -9.01 14.30 3.90
C VAL A 262 -10.24 14.74 3.10
N THR A 263 -11.08 13.79 2.66
CA THR A 263 -12.34 14.10 1.98
C THR A 263 -13.47 13.17 2.44
N ASN A 264 -14.70 13.68 2.46
CA ASN A 264 -15.92 12.90 2.63
C ASN A 264 -16.78 12.82 1.36
N LYS A 265 -16.19 13.11 0.20
CA LYS A 265 -16.90 13.15 -1.09
C LYS A 265 -17.11 11.76 -1.70
N SER A 266 -16.16 10.87 -1.48
CA SER A 266 -16.15 9.56 -2.13
C SER A 266 -17.08 8.55 -1.44
N PRO A 267 -17.91 7.81 -2.20
CA PRO A 267 -18.67 6.69 -1.64
C PRO A 267 -17.77 5.58 -1.07
N TRP A 268 -16.52 5.47 -1.51
CA TRP A 268 -15.52 4.56 -0.95
C TRP A 268 -15.13 4.89 0.49
N LEU A 269 -15.36 6.13 0.93
CA LEU A 269 -14.96 6.63 2.24
C LEU A 269 -16.18 6.95 3.14
N ALA A 270 -17.37 6.45 2.79
CA ALA A 270 -18.61 6.76 3.51
C ALA A 270 -18.57 6.31 4.98
N GLU A 271 -17.94 5.18 5.28
CA GLU A 271 -17.75 4.64 6.63
C GLU A 271 -16.42 5.06 7.27
N ALA A 272 -15.53 5.70 6.50
CA ALA A 272 -14.27 6.19 7.02
C ALA A 272 -14.47 7.49 7.82
N LYS A 273 -13.75 7.61 8.94
CA LYS A 273 -13.78 8.85 9.73
C LYS A 273 -13.01 9.96 8.99
N LEU A 274 -13.68 11.07 8.69
CA LEU A 274 -13.00 12.25 8.14
C LEU A 274 -11.95 12.77 9.14
N GLY A 275 -10.71 12.96 8.67
CA GLY A 275 -9.56 13.24 9.52
C GLY A 275 -8.99 12.00 10.25
N GLY A 276 -9.60 10.82 10.08
CA GLY A 276 -9.12 9.57 10.66
C GLY A 276 -7.78 9.14 10.06
N VAL A 277 -6.93 8.54 10.89
CA VAL A 277 -5.61 8.04 10.52
C VAL A 277 -5.63 6.51 10.50
N TYR A 278 -5.14 5.94 9.42
CA TYR A 278 -5.13 4.49 9.20
C TYR A 278 -3.74 4.01 8.81
N CYS A 279 -3.33 2.86 9.35
CA CYS A 279 -2.03 2.26 9.11
C CYS A 279 -2.18 1.04 8.19
N ASN A 280 -1.62 1.11 6.99
CA ASN A 280 -1.67 0.03 6.03
C ASN A 280 -0.29 -0.24 5.42
N PRO A 281 0.00 -1.47 4.93
CA PRO A 281 1.26 -1.75 4.26
C PRO A 281 1.35 -1.04 2.90
N ALA A 282 2.50 -0.47 2.59
CA ALA A 282 2.88 0.02 1.27
C ALA A 282 4.05 -0.82 0.75
N SER A 283 4.00 -1.21 -0.54
CA SER A 283 5.02 -2.05 -1.17
C SER A 283 5.11 -1.71 -2.66
N HIS A 284 5.99 -0.78 -3.02
CA HIS A 284 6.11 -0.29 -4.40
C HIS A 284 7.45 0.39 -4.68
N GLY A 285 7.89 0.36 -5.95
CA GLY A 285 9.01 1.15 -6.47
C GLY A 285 8.57 2.46 -7.13
N GLU A 286 7.32 2.52 -7.58
CA GLU A 286 6.73 3.60 -8.37
C GLU A 286 5.39 4.05 -7.77
N GLY A 287 5.43 4.67 -6.60
CA GLY A 287 4.22 5.16 -5.92
C GLY A 287 4.18 6.68 -5.73
N ARG A 288 5.18 7.40 -6.23
CA ARG A 288 5.30 8.84 -6.09
C ARG A 288 4.28 9.57 -6.95
N PHE A 289 3.29 10.17 -6.33
CA PHE A 289 2.33 11.04 -7.02
C PHE A 289 2.99 12.38 -7.38
N VAL A 290 2.92 12.75 -8.65
CA VAL A 290 3.41 14.03 -9.17
C VAL A 290 2.35 14.67 -10.07
N ALA A 291 2.19 15.97 -9.95
CA ALA A 291 1.28 16.76 -10.77
C ALA A 291 1.73 18.23 -10.82
N PRO A 292 1.44 18.97 -11.91
CA PRO A 292 1.56 20.41 -11.94
C PRO A 292 0.72 21.09 -10.86
N LYS A 293 1.16 22.28 -10.39
CA LYS A 293 0.48 23.01 -9.32
C LYS A 293 -1.01 23.23 -9.59
N GLU A 294 -1.39 23.53 -10.81
CA GLU A 294 -2.79 23.74 -11.21
C GLU A 294 -3.65 22.49 -10.96
N TRP A 295 -3.10 21.29 -11.17
CA TRP A 295 -3.76 20.04 -10.85
C TRP A 295 -3.85 19.80 -9.34
N LEU A 296 -2.79 20.12 -8.59
CA LEU A 296 -2.79 20.00 -7.14
C LEU A 296 -3.90 20.88 -6.53
N ASP A 297 -3.93 22.15 -6.90
CA ASP A 297 -4.94 23.10 -6.44
C ASP A 297 -6.36 22.60 -6.76
N LYS A 298 -6.60 22.19 -8.00
CA LYS A 298 -7.89 21.66 -8.46
C LYS A 298 -8.32 20.38 -7.70
N LEU A 299 -7.39 19.47 -7.44
CA LEU A 299 -7.70 18.22 -6.73
C LEU A 299 -8.15 18.49 -5.29
N PHE A 300 -7.49 19.42 -4.58
CA PHE A 300 -7.90 19.83 -3.24
C PHE A 300 -9.21 20.61 -3.24
N GLU A 301 -9.38 21.58 -4.11
CA GLU A 301 -10.62 22.36 -4.23
C GLU A 301 -11.85 21.51 -4.51
N ASN A 302 -11.69 20.50 -5.37
CA ASN A 302 -12.76 19.58 -5.75
C ASN A 302 -12.99 18.45 -4.74
N GLY A 303 -12.16 18.33 -3.70
CA GLY A 303 -12.22 17.22 -2.74
C GLY A 303 -11.84 15.87 -3.36
N GLN A 304 -10.99 15.88 -4.39
CA GLN A 304 -10.52 14.67 -5.08
C GLN A 304 -9.29 14.05 -4.41
N VAL A 305 -8.59 14.75 -3.52
CA VAL A 305 -7.58 14.14 -2.66
C VAL A 305 -8.30 13.32 -1.61
N ALA A 306 -8.10 12.01 -1.65
CA ALA A 306 -8.77 11.06 -0.76
C ALA A 306 -8.02 10.92 0.56
N THR A 307 -6.72 10.67 0.44
CA THR A 307 -5.83 10.37 1.56
C THR A 307 -4.46 11.04 1.36
N GLN A 308 -3.85 11.42 2.48
CA GLN A 308 -2.48 11.95 2.51
C GLN A 308 -1.63 11.14 3.48
N TYR A 309 -0.35 10.96 3.17
CA TYR A 309 0.64 10.42 4.10
C TYR A 309 0.79 11.33 5.32
N CYS A 310 0.87 10.76 6.50
CA CYS A 310 0.97 11.49 7.75
C CYS A 310 1.78 10.69 8.80
N ASP A 311 2.10 11.33 9.91
CA ASP A 311 2.58 10.66 11.10
C ASP A 311 1.43 9.94 11.86
N PRO A 312 1.71 9.15 12.90
CA PRO A 312 0.67 8.48 13.69
C PRO A 312 -0.33 9.43 14.36
N GLU A 313 0.04 10.68 14.60
CA GLU A 313 -0.78 11.75 15.19
C GLU A 313 -1.68 12.45 14.14
N GLY A 314 -1.52 12.11 12.85
CA GLY A 314 -2.30 12.65 11.74
C GLY A 314 -1.78 14.01 11.24
N ASN A 315 -0.55 14.36 11.54
CA ASN A 315 0.09 15.51 10.91
C ASN A 315 0.64 15.10 9.54
N VAL A 316 0.09 15.68 8.49
CA VAL A 316 0.59 15.46 7.13
C VAL A 316 2.01 16.02 7.03
N SER A 317 2.92 15.25 6.44
CA SER A 317 4.35 15.57 6.39
C SER A 317 4.95 15.24 5.03
N MET A 318 5.94 16.04 4.62
CA MET A 318 6.80 15.75 3.47
C MET A 318 8.06 14.97 3.88
N ASP A 319 8.25 14.70 5.18
CA ASP A 319 9.38 13.90 5.67
C ASP A 319 9.30 12.47 5.10
N GLU A 320 10.42 11.96 4.63
CA GLU A 320 10.53 10.61 4.05
C GLU A 320 10.16 9.49 5.03
N GLU A 321 10.23 9.75 6.33
CA GLU A 321 9.76 8.79 7.32
C GLU A 321 8.28 8.49 7.14
N TRP A 322 7.49 9.49 6.79
CA TRP A 322 6.03 9.40 6.66
C TRP A 322 5.57 9.42 5.20
N ASN A 323 6.08 10.32 4.38
CA ASN A 323 5.85 10.38 2.93
C ASN A 323 6.90 9.53 2.19
N VAL A 324 6.76 8.23 2.32
CA VAL A 324 7.78 7.22 1.99
C VAL A 324 8.22 7.17 0.53
N ASN A 325 7.50 7.79 -0.36
CA ASN A 325 7.78 7.80 -1.80
C ASN A 325 8.04 9.20 -2.38
N GLY A 326 7.90 10.25 -1.56
CA GLY A 326 8.10 11.64 -1.97
C GLY A 326 6.95 12.21 -2.79
N SER A 327 5.72 11.72 -2.60
CA SER A 327 4.52 12.23 -3.28
C SER A 327 4.31 13.71 -3.03
N TYR A 328 3.98 14.46 -4.07
CA TYR A 328 3.65 15.88 -3.96
C TYR A 328 2.47 16.10 -3.02
N MET A 329 2.58 17.12 -2.14
CA MET A 329 1.58 17.41 -1.09
C MET A 329 1.25 16.20 -0.22
N ALA A 330 2.16 15.22 -0.10
CA ALA A 330 1.96 13.96 0.60
C ALA A 330 0.72 13.17 0.14
N ILE A 331 0.26 13.36 -1.10
CA ILE A 331 -0.92 12.68 -1.64
C ILE A 331 -0.66 11.17 -1.74
N GLU A 332 -1.48 10.38 -1.06
CA GLU A 332 -1.43 8.91 -1.10
C GLU A 332 -2.49 8.34 -2.03
N GLY A 333 -3.68 8.98 -2.09
CA GLY A 333 -4.78 8.52 -2.92
C GLY A 333 -5.64 9.67 -3.44
N ILE A 334 -6.21 9.47 -4.63
CA ILE A 334 -7.10 10.44 -5.29
C ILE A 334 -8.34 9.76 -5.86
N THR A 335 -9.38 10.59 -6.11
CA THR A 335 -10.64 10.12 -6.70
C THR A 335 -10.94 10.77 -8.05
N SER A 336 -11.95 10.21 -8.75
CA SER A 336 -12.65 10.89 -9.84
C SER A 336 -13.43 12.12 -9.32
N PRO A 337 -13.88 13.03 -10.21
CA PRO A 337 -14.62 14.23 -9.79
C PRO A 337 -15.90 13.94 -8.98
N ASP A 338 -16.53 12.81 -9.22
CA ASP A 338 -17.72 12.33 -8.51
C ASP A 338 -17.40 11.36 -7.35
N GLY A 339 -16.13 11.05 -7.13
CA GLY A 339 -15.66 10.18 -6.05
C GLY A 339 -15.84 8.68 -6.28
N ARG A 340 -16.41 8.23 -7.41
CA ARG A 340 -16.71 6.80 -7.67
C ARG A 340 -15.52 5.97 -8.09
N CYS A 341 -14.50 6.57 -8.69
CA CYS A 341 -13.21 5.91 -8.88
C CYS A 341 -12.26 6.35 -7.76
N LEU A 342 -11.62 5.41 -7.10
CA LEU A 342 -10.62 5.66 -6.07
C LEU A 342 -9.32 4.93 -6.42
N GLY A 343 -8.21 5.65 -6.43
CA GLY A 343 -6.87 5.10 -6.52
C GLY A 343 -6.07 5.42 -5.26
N LYS A 344 -5.35 4.44 -4.70
CA LYS A 344 -4.48 4.62 -3.53
C LYS A 344 -3.30 3.66 -3.55
N MET A 345 -2.20 4.02 -2.88
CA MET A 345 -0.98 3.21 -2.90
C MET A 345 -0.90 2.17 -1.78
N ALA A 346 -1.38 2.50 -0.59
CA ALA A 346 -1.33 1.58 0.55
C ALA A 346 -2.42 0.50 0.47
N HIS A 347 -2.05 -0.73 0.82
CA HIS A 347 -2.83 -1.94 0.65
C HIS A 347 -3.84 -2.15 1.78
N SER A 348 -5.01 -1.55 1.67
CA SER A 348 -6.12 -1.72 2.65
C SER A 348 -6.78 -3.09 2.60
N GLU A 349 -6.58 -3.87 1.53
CA GLU A 349 -7.05 -5.24 1.38
C GLU A 349 -6.24 -6.26 2.19
N ARG A 350 -4.97 -5.93 2.49
CA ARG A 350 -4.04 -6.80 3.22
C ARG A 350 -4.23 -6.69 4.74
N ARG A 351 -5.40 -7.05 5.21
CA ARG A 351 -5.73 -7.12 6.63
C ARG A 351 -6.46 -8.41 6.99
N GLY A 352 -6.42 -8.80 8.24
CA GLY A 352 -7.09 -9.99 8.77
C GLY A 352 -6.72 -10.22 10.23
N ASP A 353 -7.37 -11.18 10.88
CA ASP A 353 -7.27 -11.43 12.32
C ASP A 353 -5.84 -11.73 12.81
N SER A 354 -4.96 -12.19 11.93
CA SER A 354 -3.57 -12.52 12.26
C SER A 354 -2.56 -11.69 11.45
N VAL A 355 -2.98 -10.61 10.80
CA VAL A 355 -2.13 -9.76 9.98
C VAL A 355 -1.84 -8.46 10.73
N ALA A 356 -0.55 -8.09 10.83
CA ALA A 356 -0.09 -6.83 11.42
C ALA A 356 -0.58 -6.57 12.87
N ILE A 357 -0.74 -7.63 13.67
CA ILE A 357 -1.28 -7.57 15.05
C ILE A 357 -0.40 -6.75 16.02
N ASN A 358 0.88 -6.61 15.73
CA ASN A 358 1.84 -5.84 16.55
C ASN A 358 2.13 -4.44 15.95
N ILE A 359 1.34 -4.00 15.00
CA ILE A 359 1.49 -2.68 14.39
C ILE A 359 0.50 -1.71 15.04
N TYR A 360 1.02 -0.58 15.50
CA TYR A 360 0.22 0.47 16.12
C TYR A 360 -0.68 1.17 15.09
N GLY A 361 -1.91 1.48 15.49
CA GLY A 361 -2.87 2.26 14.72
C GLY A 361 -4.05 1.45 14.17
N GLU A 362 -5.09 2.17 13.75
CA GLU A 362 -6.25 1.59 13.08
C GLU A 362 -5.87 1.17 11.66
N GLN A 363 -6.25 -0.02 11.24
CA GLN A 363 -5.92 -0.56 9.92
C GLN A 363 -7.12 -0.62 8.98
N ASP A 364 -8.33 -0.54 9.52
CA ASP A 364 -9.57 -0.70 8.76
C ASP A 364 -10.19 0.64 8.34
N ILE A 365 -9.80 1.13 7.19
CA ILE A 365 -10.36 2.35 6.58
C ILE A 365 -11.82 2.19 6.09
N LYS A 366 -12.41 0.99 6.18
CA LYS A 366 -13.81 0.70 5.80
C LYS A 366 -14.17 0.93 4.33
N ILE A 367 -13.21 0.86 3.41
CA ILE A 367 -13.50 1.10 1.97
C ILE A 367 -14.38 -0.02 1.37
N PHE A 368 -14.20 -1.26 1.82
CA PHE A 368 -14.94 -2.41 1.29
C PHE A 368 -16.39 -2.41 1.80
N GLU A 369 -16.61 -2.09 3.04
CA GLU A 369 -17.95 -1.91 3.62
C GLU A 369 -18.66 -0.68 3.03
N SER A 370 -17.94 0.43 2.85
CA SER A 370 -18.47 1.67 2.26
C SER A 370 -19.01 1.45 0.85
N CYS A 371 -18.31 0.69 0.00
CA CYS A 371 -18.77 0.45 -1.35
C CYS A 371 -20.04 -0.43 -1.40
N LEU A 372 -20.22 -1.35 -0.45
CA LEU A 372 -21.45 -2.15 -0.34
C LEU A 372 -22.62 -1.31 0.15
N LEU A 373 -22.39 -0.41 1.10
CA LEU A 373 -23.42 0.54 1.54
C LEU A 373 -23.91 1.41 0.37
N TYR A 374 -22.99 1.79 -0.54
CA TYR A 374 -23.34 2.53 -1.75
C TYR A 374 -24.14 1.69 -2.76
N THR A 375 -23.72 0.45 -3.03
CA THR A 375 -24.28 -0.40 -4.09
C THR A 375 -25.48 -1.23 -3.66
N SER A 376 -25.75 -1.38 -2.35
CA SER A 376 -26.85 -2.20 -1.82
C SER A 376 -28.03 -1.35 -1.32
N PRO A 377 -29.29 -1.79 -1.44
CA PRO A 377 -30.45 -1.09 -0.95
C PRO A 377 -30.61 -1.15 0.59
N SER A 378 -29.94 -2.07 1.26
CA SER A 378 -30.06 -2.29 2.72
C SER A 378 -28.71 -2.12 3.39
N PRO A 379 -28.57 -1.25 4.39
CA PRO A 379 -27.43 -1.29 5.27
C PRO A 379 -27.39 -2.64 6.00
N ARG A 380 -26.26 -3.28 6.00
CA ARG A 380 -26.00 -4.54 6.70
C ARG A 380 -25.37 -4.28 8.04
#